data_14bc992ec61340674e8cacaf9ecc2c96
#
_entry.id   14bc992ec61340674e8cacaf9ecc2c96
#
_cell.length_a   1.000
_cell.length_b   1.000
_cell.length_c   1.000
_cell.angle_alpha   90.00
_cell.angle_beta   90.00
_cell.angle_gamma   90.00
#
_symmetry.space_group_name_H-M   'P 1'
#
loop_
_entity.id
_entity.type
_entity.pdbx_description
1 polymer ?
#
loop_
_entity_poly.entity_id
_entity_poly.type
_entity_poly.pdbx_seq_one_letter_code
_entity_poly.pdbx_strand_id
1 'polypeptide(L)'
;YHVTGVKFSPDGKYFAASYSNVTTPTRVAVFSTSEGMVSEGHGNDIEPANLRKPIVPAKKQKGFGLSGYVVADMQGPDYDASKYALGQLVHMKTRDGFTLPGMIVYPKNFDPAKQYPVHVDIYGGPDSPLVNDRWLMPSSSNQWYSDNEIIQITVDPRAEGHNGREGLDMIYRQLSV
;
A
#
# COMPACT_ATOMS: atom_id res chain seq x y z
N TYR A 1 0.32 -4.35 -2.89
CA TYR A 1 -1.01 -3.93 -2.42
C TYR A 1 -1.24 -4.41 -0.99
N HIS A 2 -1.82 -3.54 -0.21
CA HIS A 2 -2.37 -3.88 1.10
C HIS A 2 -3.80 -4.39 0.93
N VAL A 3 -4.07 -5.60 1.41
CA VAL A 3 -5.39 -6.24 1.31
C VAL A 3 -6.03 -6.34 2.69
N THR A 4 -7.28 -5.89 2.79
CA THR A 4 -8.05 -5.94 4.04
C THR A 4 -9.47 -6.43 3.78
N GLY A 5 -10.12 -6.90 4.82
CA GLY A 5 -11.55 -7.16 4.80
C GLY A 5 -12.00 -8.27 3.83
N VAL A 6 -11.27 -9.37 3.73
CA VAL A 6 -11.66 -10.51 2.89
C VAL A 6 -12.89 -11.22 3.46
N LYS A 7 -13.93 -11.37 2.62
CA LYS A 7 -15.16 -12.10 2.95
C LYS A 7 -15.56 -13.03 1.83
N PHE A 8 -15.83 -14.28 2.17
CA PHE A 8 -16.31 -15.28 1.22
C PHE A 8 -17.84 -15.30 1.13
N SER A 9 -18.34 -15.65 -0.06
CA SER A 9 -19.74 -16.01 -0.25
C SER A 9 -20.09 -17.31 0.49
N PRO A 10 -21.36 -17.54 0.88
CA PRO A 10 -21.76 -18.75 1.61
C PRO A 10 -21.43 -20.05 0.88
N ASP A 11 -21.45 -20.04 -0.45
CA ASP A 11 -21.14 -21.20 -1.30
C ASP A 11 -19.64 -21.31 -1.62
N GLY A 12 -18.81 -20.38 -1.14
CA GLY A 12 -17.35 -20.37 -1.35
C GLY A 12 -16.90 -20.08 -2.78
N LYS A 13 -17.81 -19.75 -3.70
CA LYS A 13 -17.45 -19.52 -5.11
C LYS A 13 -16.85 -18.15 -5.38
N TYR A 14 -17.08 -17.22 -4.48
CA TYR A 14 -16.59 -15.84 -4.60
C TYR A 14 -16.04 -15.34 -3.29
N PHE A 15 -15.18 -14.34 -3.37
CA PHE A 15 -14.83 -13.54 -2.20
C PHE A 15 -14.74 -12.06 -2.57
N ALA A 16 -15.08 -11.21 -1.63
CA ALA A 16 -14.85 -9.79 -1.71
C ALA A 16 -13.61 -9.41 -0.91
N ALA A 17 -12.82 -8.49 -1.42
CA ALA A 17 -11.68 -7.93 -0.70
C ALA A 17 -11.56 -6.42 -0.91
N SER A 18 -11.14 -5.72 0.14
CA SER A 18 -10.68 -4.34 0.03
C SER A 18 -9.17 -4.34 -0.17
N TYR A 19 -8.68 -3.52 -1.09
CA TYR A 19 -7.25 -3.39 -1.35
C TYR A 19 -6.86 -1.96 -1.75
N SER A 20 -5.62 -1.63 -1.52
CA SER A 20 -5.03 -0.33 -1.88
C SER A 20 -3.52 -0.44 -1.99
N ASN A 21 -2.87 0.62 -2.47
CA ASN A 21 -1.44 0.84 -2.34
C ASN A 21 -1.15 2.34 -2.14
N VAL A 22 0.09 2.72 -2.02
CA VAL A 22 0.46 4.13 -1.76
C VAL A 22 -0.01 5.13 -2.82
N THR A 23 -0.28 4.66 -4.05
CA THR A 23 -0.74 5.50 -5.16
C THR A 23 -2.18 5.20 -5.61
N THR A 24 -2.79 4.16 -5.07
CA THR A 24 -4.14 3.73 -5.44
C THR A 24 -5.06 3.79 -4.24
N PRO A 25 -6.09 4.65 -4.26
CA PRO A 25 -7.13 4.68 -3.25
C PRO A 25 -7.78 3.32 -3.03
N THR A 26 -8.38 3.15 -1.86
CA THR A 26 -9.02 1.90 -1.49
C THR A 26 -10.12 1.52 -2.49
N ARG A 27 -10.06 0.28 -2.93
CA ARG A 27 -11.06 -0.36 -3.79
C ARG A 27 -11.61 -1.59 -3.12
N VAL A 28 -12.86 -1.89 -3.41
CA VAL A 28 -13.49 -3.17 -3.07
C VAL A 28 -13.75 -3.91 -4.37
N ALA A 29 -13.34 -5.16 -4.41
CA ALA A 29 -13.56 -6.03 -5.56
C ALA A 29 -14.12 -7.38 -5.15
N VAL A 30 -14.84 -8.00 -6.06
CA VAL A 30 -15.32 -9.37 -5.94
C VAL A 30 -14.54 -10.24 -6.90
N PHE A 31 -14.02 -11.35 -6.40
CA PHE A 31 -13.19 -12.31 -7.12
C PHE A 31 -13.85 -13.67 -7.16
N SER A 32 -13.67 -14.42 -8.25
CA SER A 32 -14.06 -15.82 -8.31
C SER A 32 -13.01 -16.70 -7.62
N THR A 33 -13.46 -17.73 -6.91
CA THR A 33 -12.58 -18.75 -6.32
C THR A 33 -12.40 -19.97 -7.23
N SER A 34 -13.14 -20.04 -8.36
CA SER A 34 -13.03 -21.16 -9.26
C SER A 34 -11.68 -21.17 -9.94
N GLU A 35 -10.90 -22.15 -9.55
CA GLU A 35 -9.70 -22.62 -10.22
C GLU A 35 -8.60 -21.63 -10.50
N GLY A 36 -8.10 -21.02 -9.48
CA GLY A 36 -6.81 -20.35 -9.50
C GLY A 36 -6.49 -19.39 -10.64
N MET A 37 -7.42 -18.90 -11.27
CA MET A 37 -7.63 -18.71 -12.45
C MET A 37 -7.74 -17.52 -13.13
N VAL A 38 -6.80 -17.08 -13.79
CA VAL A 38 -6.84 -16.13 -14.88
C VAL A 38 -7.21 -16.89 -16.14
N SER A 39 -8.47 -16.97 -16.42
CA SER A 39 -8.87 -17.06 -17.82
C SER A 39 -8.72 -15.66 -18.41
N GLU A 40 -8.00 -15.54 -19.48
CA GLU A 40 -7.92 -14.32 -20.26
C GLU A 40 -9.35 -13.82 -20.56
N GLY A 41 -9.76 -12.75 -19.90
CA GLY A 41 -10.78 -11.86 -20.44
C GLY A 41 -12.25 -12.24 -20.35
N HIS A 42 -12.66 -13.25 -19.65
CA HIS A 42 -14.08 -13.61 -19.58
C HIS A 42 -14.60 -13.53 -18.14
N GLY A 43 -14.68 -12.35 -17.62
CA GLY A 43 -15.44 -12.04 -16.41
C GLY A 43 -16.93 -12.04 -16.63
N ASN A 44 -17.44 -12.97 -17.44
CA ASN A 44 -18.85 -12.97 -17.83
C ASN A 44 -19.78 -13.61 -16.81
N ASP A 45 -19.26 -14.24 -15.76
CA ASP A 45 -20.06 -15.00 -14.82
C ASP A 45 -20.56 -14.19 -13.62
N ILE A 46 -20.14 -12.94 -13.48
CA ILE A 46 -20.64 -12.02 -12.48
C ILE A 46 -21.00 -10.70 -13.15
N GLU A 47 -22.19 -10.60 -13.68
CA GLU A 47 -22.80 -9.32 -14.02
C GLU A 47 -23.92 -8.97 -13.04
N PRO A 48 -23.66 -8.30 -11.94
CA PRO A 48 -24.62 -7.38 -11.41
C PRO A 48 -24.57 -6.13 -12.27
N ALA A 49 -25.72 -5.64 -12.67
CA ALA A 49 -25.94 -4.53 -13.62
C ALA A 49 -25.22 -3.19 -13.31
N ASN A 50 -24.34 -3.14 -12.30
CA ASN A 50 -23.64 -1.95 -11.84
C ASN A 50 -22.13 -2.11 -11.68
N LEU A 51 -21.51 -3.19 -12.12
CA LEU A 51 -20.06 -3.37 -12.04
C LEU A 51 -19.34 -2.61 -13.14
N ARG A 52 -18.55 -1.63 -12.76
CA ARG A 52 -18.06 -0.61 -13.67
C ARG A 52 -16.84 -0.92 -14.51
N LYS A 53 -16.10 -1.97 -14.34
CA LYS A 53 -14.98 -2.43 -15.22
C LYS A 53 -14.26 -3.62 -14.58
N PRO A 54 -13.74 -4.57 -15.37
CA PRO A 54 -12.81 -5.58 -14.86
C PRO A 54 -11.59 -4.88 -14.29
N ILE A 55 -11.15 -5.34 -13.13
CA ILE A 55 -9.88 -4.92 -12.56
C ILE A 55 -8.81 -5.51 -13.44
N VAL A 56 -8.29 -4.67 -14.33
CA VAL A 56 -7.07 -4.89 -15.08
C VAL A 56 -6.76 -6.37 -15.34
N PRO A 57 -6.74 -6.81 -16.59
CA PRO A 57 -6.18 -8.13 -16.88
C PRO A 57 -4.78 -8.11 -16.29
N ALA A 58 -4.53 -8.98 -15.30
CA ALA A 58 -3.21 -9.14 -14.74
C ALA A 58 -2.28 -9.44 -15.90
N LYS A 59 -1.34 -8.54 -16.21
CA LYS A 59 -0.23 -8.87 -17.08
C LYS A 59 0.30 -10.20 -16.54
N LYS A 60 0.43 -11.21 -17.39
CA LYS A 60 0.97 -12.54 -17.07
C LYS A 60 2.24 -12.39 -16.23
N GLN A 61 2.08 -12.26 -14.92
CA GLN A 61 3.15 -12.56 -14.00
C GLN A 61 3.02 -14.04 -13.69
N LYS A 62 4.13 -14.78 -13.69
CA LYS A 62 4.18 -16.14 -13.16
C LYS A 62 3.80 -16.07 -11.68
N GLY A 63 2.52 -16.17 -11.37
CA GLY A 63 1.93 -16.04 -10.06
C GLY A 63 0.42 -16.01 -10.20
N PHE A 64 -0.29 -16.28 -9.14
CA PHE A 64 -1.73 -16.36 -9.11
C PHE A 64 -2.36 -15.03 -9.56
N GLY A 65 -2.96 -15.00 -10.73
CA GLY A 65 -3.85 -13.94 -11.14
C GLY A 65 -5.29 -14.30 -10.79
N LEU A 66 -6.02 -13.39 -10.18
CA LEU A 66 -7.44 -13.56 -9.88
C LEU A 66 -8.25 -12.68 -10.82
N SER A 67 -9.27 -13.24 -11.42
CA SER A 67 -10.27 -12.46 -12.15
C SER A 67 -11.25 -11.84 -11.16
N GLY A 68 -11.52 -10.55 -11.28
CA GLY A 68 -12.42 -9.87 -10.38
C GLY A 68 -12.98 -8.57 -10.94
N TYR A 69 -13.97 -8.03 -10.24
CA TYR A 69 -14.62 -6.77 -10.58
C TYR A 69 -14.54 -5.78 -9.44
N VAL A 70 -14.21 -4.54 -9.74
CA VAL A 70 -14.33 -3.44 -8.77
C VAL A 70 -15.79 -3.11 -8.57
N VAL A 71 -16.28 -3.28 -7.36
CA VAL A 71 -17.66 -2.93 -6.96
C VAL A 71 -17.72 -1.57 -6.27
N ALA A 72 -16.62 -1.13 -5.66
CA ALA A 72 -16.51 0.20 -5.08
C ALA A 72 -15.08 0.73 -5.26
N ASP A 73 -14.97 2.00 -5.61
CA ASP A 73 -13.71 2.74 -5.74
C ASP A 73 -13.84 4.02 -4.92
N MET A 74 -12.96 4.19 -3.94
CA MET A 74 -12.89 5.41 -3.11
C MET A 74 -12.37 6.61 -3.91
N GLN A 75 -11.85 6.38 -5.10
CA GLN A 75 -11.50 7.43 -6.04
C GLN A 75 -12.78 8.01 -6.64
N GLY A 76 -13.22 9.15 -6.13
CA GLY A 76 -14.33 9.90 -6.71
C GLY A 76 -14.00 10.41 -8.13
N PRO A 77 -15.01 10.86 -8.88
CA PRO A 77 -14.82 11.36 -10.25
C PRO A 77 -13.89 12.57 -10.33
N ASP A 78 -13.80 13.35 -9.26
CA ASP A 78 -12.98 14.57 -9.18
C ASP A 78 -11.60 14.33 -8.56
N TYR A 79 -11.25 13.06 -8.28
CA TYR A 79 -9.93 12.74 -7.73
C TYR A 79 -8.84 12.98 -8.76
N ASP A 80 -7.91 13.83 -8.41
CA ASP A 80 -6.73 14.16 -9.20
C ASP A 80 -5.47 13.93 -8.34
N ALA A 81 -4.75 12.85 -8.63
CA ALA A 81 -3.55 12.47 -7.90
C ALA A 81 -2.46 13.55 -7.89
N SER A 82 -2.42 14.40 -8.93
CA SER A 82 -1.43 15.48 -9.03
C SER A 82 -1.61 16.57 -7.97
N LYS A 83 -2.80 16.64 -7.36
CA LYS A 83 -3.09 17.60 -6.30
C LYS A 83 -2.55 17.20 -4.93
N TYR A 84 -2.05 15.96 -4.80
CA TYR A 84 -1.63 15.42 -3.51
C TYR A 84 -0.16 15.01 -3.53
N ALA A 85 0.49 15.17 -2.39
CA ALA A 85 1.78 14.58 -2.14
C ALA A 85 1.58 13.11 -1.75
N LEU A 86 2.08 12.19 -2.59
CA LEU A 86 1.93 10.76 -2.40
C LEU A 86 3.24 10.13 -1.90
N GLY A 87 3.11 9.09 -1.08
CA GLY A 87 4.24 8.34 -0.57
C GLY A 87 4.93 7.52 -1.66
N GLN A 88 6.24 7.38 -1.52
CA GLN A 88 7.07 6.48 -2.31
C GLN A 88 7.74 5.49 -1.38
N LEU A 89 7.54 4.19 -1.62
CA LEU A 89 8.22 3.15 -0.85
C LEU A 89 9.67 3.07 -1.29
N VAL A 90 10.55 3.00 -0.30
CA VAL A 90 11.99 2.92 -0.49
C VAL A 90 12.58 1.82 0.40
N HIS A 91 13.77 1.36 0.02
CA HIS A 91 14.57 0.43 0.83
C HIS A 91 15.91 1.09 1.14
N MET A 92 16.22 1.17 2.42
CA MET A 92 17.45 1.80 2.91
C MET A 92 18.37 0.76 3.51
N LYS A 93 19.65 0.78 3.12
CA LYS A 93 20.67 -0.09 3.70
C LYS A 93 21.31 0.56 4.91
N THR A 94 21.35 -0.17 6.00
CA THR A 94 22.15 0.18 7.18
C THR A 94 23.65 -0.06 6.92
N ARG A 95 24.52 0.43 7.80
CA ARG A 95 25.98 0.27 7.67
C ARG A 95 26.42 -1.19 7.66
N ASP A 96 25.72 -2.06 8.35
CA ASP A 96 25.95 -3.52 8.41
C ASP A 96 25.22 -4.30 7.30
N GLY A 97 24.62 -3.59 6.32
CA GLY A 97 24.03 -4.19 5.13
C GLY A 97 22.57 -4.65 5.29
N PHE A 98 21.95 -4.48 6.46
CA PHE A 98 20.55 -4.79 6.64
C PHE A 98 19.66 -3.84 5.81
N THR A 99 18.54 -4.32 5.32
CA THR A 99 17.61 -3.51 4.49
C THR A 99 16.40 -3.13 5.32
N LEU A 100 16.18 -1.83 5.49
CA LEU A 100 15.02 -1.28 6.19
C LEU A 100 13.99 -0.77 5.19
N PRO A 101 12.69 -1.05 5.39
CA PRO A 101 11.65 -0.39 4.62
C PRO A 101 11.50 1.06 5.06
N GLY A 102 11.20 1.91 4.10
CA GLY A 102 10.91 3.32 4.33
C GLY A 102 9.86 3.84 3.38
N MET A 103 9.33 4.99 3.72
CA MET A 103 8.43 5.76 2.86
C MET A 103 8.88 7.22 2.86
N ILE A 104 8.93 7.81 1.69
CA ILE A 104 9.26 9.23 1.51
C ILE A 104 8.07 9.92 0.85
N VAL A 105 7.66 11.06 1.40
CA VAL A 105 6.70 11.97 0.77
C VAL A 105 7.44 13.27 0.44
N TYR A 106 7.57 13.56 -0.84
CA TYR A 106 8.18 14.79 -1.31
C TYR A 106 7.14 15.92 -1.41
N PRO A 107 7.57 17.17 -1.26
CA PRO A 107 6.75 18.31 -1.66
C PRO A 107 6.32 18.22 -3.13
N LYS A 108 5.14 18.73 -3.48
CA LYS A 108 4.64 18.67 -4.86
C LYS A 108 5.59 19.28 -5.89
N ASN A 109 6.26 20.36 -5.53
CA ASN A 109 7.19 21.09 -6.39
C ASN A 109 8.63 20.77 -6.02
N PHE A 110 8.90 19.50 -5.67
CA PHE A 110 10.23 19.07 -5.24
C PHE A 110 11.27 19.29 -6.35
N ASP A 111 12.32 20.00 -5.99
CA ASP A 111 13.49 20.28 -6.83
C ASP A 111 14.74 19.66 -6.17
N PRO A 112 15.36 18.64 -6.76
CA PRO A 112 16.52 17.96 -6.17
C PRO A 112 17.74 18.86 -6.04
N ALA A 113 17.76 20.05 -6.65
CA ALA A 113 18.85 21.02 -6.49
C ALA A 113 18.71 21.91 -5.24
N LYS A 114 17.55 21.86 -4.58
CA LYS A 114 17.28 22.62 -3.34
C LYS A 114 17.52 21.78 -2.10
N GLN A 115 17.69 22.47 -0.97
CA GLN A 115 17.68 21.88 0.36
C GLN A 115 16.30 22.06 1.00
N TYR A 116 15.83 21.03 1.68
CA TYR A 116 14.53 21.00 2.33
C TYR A 116 14.69 20.60 3.80
N PRO A 117 13.87 21.17 4.69
CA PRO A 117 13.71 20.60 6.03
C PRO A 117 13.10 19.17 5.90
N VAL A 118 13.45 18.31 6.84
CA VAL A 118 12.99 16.93 6.86
C VAL A 118 12.27 16.64 8.16
N HIS A 119 11.05 16.12 8.06
CA HIS A 119 10.33 15.55 9.18
C HIS A 119 10.52 14.01 9.14
N VAL A 120 11.02 13.45 10.22
CA VAL A 120 11.22 12.00 10.35
C VAL A 120 10.24 11.45 11.36
N ASP A 121 9.47 10.44 10.93
CA ASP A 121 8.50 9.72 11.76
C ASP A 121 8.97 8.27 11.97
N ILE A 122 9.16 7.89 13.22
CA ILE A 122 9.65 6.57 13.64
C ILE A 122 8.86 6.16 14.88
N TYR A 123 8.27 4.98 14.85
CA TYR A 123 7.68 4.39 16.06
C TYR A 123 8.78 3.88 17.00
N GLY A 124 9.76 3.13 16.48
CA GLY A 124 10.93 2.67 17.21
C GLY A 124 10.72 1.50 18.17
N GLY A 125 9.50 0.99 18.27
CA GLY A 125 9.17 -0.18 19.10
C GLY A 125 8.96 -1.45 18.25
N PRO A 126 8.71 -2.60 18.88
CA PRO A 126 8.50 -3.86 18.19
C PRO A 126 7.10 -3.98 17.58
N ASP A 127 7.01 -4.76 16.50
CA ASP A 127 5.77 -5.30 15.92
C ASP A 127 4.67 -4.26 15.61
N SER A 128 5.07 -3.07 15.20
CA SER A 128 4.15 -1.99 14.84
C SER A 128 4.64 -1.22 13.62
N PRO A 129 4.63 -1.84 12.42
CA PRO A 129 5.15 -1.22 11.22
C PRO A 129 4.33 0.00 10.79
N LEU A 130 4.99 1.11 10.55
CA LEU A 130 4.42 2.34 9.99
C LEU A 130 4.45 2.33 8.46
N VAL A 131 5.48 1.72 7.87
CA VAL A 131 5.66 1.63 6.42
C VAL A 131 4.80 0.52 5.86
N ASN A 132 3.78 0.87 5.11
CA ASN A 132 2.85 -0.07 4.51
C ASN A 132 2.51 0.36 3.09
N ASP A 133 2.40 -0.61 2.16
CA ASP A 133 1.92 -0.36 0.80
C ASP A 133 0.40 -0.20 0.78
N ARG A 134 -0.10 0.80 1.51
CA ARG A 134 -1.53 1.11 1.58
C ARG A 134 -1.81 2.56 1.22
N TRP A 135 -3.03 2.82 0.78
CA TRP A 135 -3.49 4.16 0.60
C TRP A 135 -3.58 4.87 1.96
N LEU A 136 -2.75 5.89 2.09
CA LEU A 136 -2.90 6.88 3.14
C LEU A 136 -3.66 8.03 2.51
N MET A 137 -4.93 8.18 2.89
CA MET A 137 -5.69 9.35 2.45
C MET A 137 -4.84 10.59 2.74
N PRO A 138 -4.64 11.48 1.77
CA PRO A 138 -3.89 12.70 2.00
C PRO A 138 -4.49 13.41 3.20
N SER A 139 -3.89 13.22 4.36
CA SER A 139 -4.33 13.86 5.58
C SER A 139 -3.98 15.34 5.51
N SER A 140 -4.69 16.13 6.25
CA SER A 140 -4.38 17.55 6.37
C SER A 140 -2.93 17.79 6.82
N SER A 141 -2.38 16.91 7.67
CA SER A 141 -0.99 16.99 8.13
C SER A 141 0.01 16.70 7.02
N ASN A 142 -0.16 15.59 6.28
CA ASN A 142 0.76 15.26 5.19
C ASN A 142 0.74 16.32 4.09
N GLN A 143 -0.43 16.85 3.79
CA GLN A 143 -0.56 17.92 2.82
C GLN A 143 0.06 19.21 3.33
N TRP A 144 -0.12 19.53 4.62
CA TRP A 144 0.49 20.70 5.24
C TRP A 144 2.02 20.64 5.15
N TYR A 145 2.66 19.52 5.46
CA TYR A 145 4.11 19.35 5.30
C TYR A 145 4.54 19.58 3.85
N SER A 146 3.82 18.99 2.90
CA SER A 146 4.11 19.16 1.48
C SER A 146 3.97 20.60 1.01
N ASP A 147 2.91 21.31 1.46
CA ASP A 147 2.64 22.70 1.10
C ASP A 147 3.66 23.68 1.75
N ASN A 148 4.30 23.26 2.84
CA ASN A 148 5.38 24.00 3.51
C ASN A 148 6.78 23.55 3.10
N GLU A 149 6.90 22.85 1.99
CA GLU A 149 8.18 22.39 1.43
C GLU A 149 9.00 21.50 2.39
N ILE A 150 8.35 20.66 3.19
CA ILE A 150 8.99 19.73 4.13
C ILE A 150 8.93 18.32 3.56
N ILE A 151 10.08 17.66 3.42
CA ILE A 151 10.14 16.23 3.09
C ILE A 151 9.75 15.44 4.33
N GLN A 152 8.88 14.44 4.15
CA GLN A 152 8.50 13.51 5.21
C GLN A 152 9.14 12.16 4.95
N ILE A 153 9.76 11.59 5.98
CA ILE A 153 10.39 10.27 5.92
C ILE A 153 9.85 9.43 7.06
N THR A 154 9.32 8.26 6.72
CA THR A 154 8.96 7.22 7.69
C THR A 154 9.89 6.04 7.49
N VAL A 155 10.47 5.51 8.57
CA VAL A 155 11.38 4.37 8.53
C VAL A 155 10.98 3.38 9.60
N ASP A 156 10.88 2.12 9.21
CA ASP A 156 10.65 1.03 10.15
C ASP A 156 11.99 0.39 10.53
N PRO A 157 12.35 0.35 11.83
CA PRO A 157 13.53 -0.34 12.30
C PRO A 157 13.38 -1.87 12.17
N ARG A 158 14.44 -2.58 12.45
CA ARG A 158 14.53 -4.04 12.25
C ARG A 158 13.41 -4.83 12.92
N ALA A 159 12.99 -4.37 14.08
CA ALA A 159 12.03 -5.08 14.95
C ALA A 159 10.57 -4.74 14.71
N GLU A 160 10.24 -3.89 13.75
CA GLU A 160 8.87 -3.42 13.50
C GLU A 160 7.91 -4.49 12.91
N GLY A 161 8.39 -5.72 12.67
CA GLY A 161 7.55 -6.83 12.21
C GLY A 161 7.74 -7.25 10.76
N HIS A 162 8.24 -6.39 9.87
CA HIS A 162 8.50 -6.75 8.47
C HIS A 162 9.56 -7.84 8.28
N ASN A 163 10.47 -7.98 9.24
CA ASN A 163 11.59 -8.92 9.21
C ASN A 163 11.33 -10.18 10.04
N GLY A 164 10.06 -10.40 10.44
CA GLY A 164 9.67 -11.56 11.21
C GLY A 164 10.47 -11.72 12.51
N ARG A 165 10.67 -12.98 12.92
CA ARG A 165 11.35 -13.29 14.18
C ARG A 165 12.82 -12.82 14.20
N GLU A 166 13.52 -12.89 13.09
CA GLU A 166 14.92 -12.43 13.01
C GLU A 166 15.05 -10.96 13.40
N GLY A 167 14.15 -10.12 12.90
CA GLY A 167 14.11 -8.71 13.28
C GLY A 167 13.74 -8.49 14.75
N LEU A 168 12.76 -9.23 15.26
CA LEU A 168 12.33 -9.11 16.65
C LEU A 168 13.41 -9.59 17.64
N ASP A 169 14.14 -10.64 17.32
CA ASP A 169 15.20 -11.17 18.17
C ASP A 169 16.38 -10.18 18.33
N MET A 170 16.55 -9.24 17.39
CA MET A 170 17.61 -8.21 17.47
C MET A 170 17.41 -7.22 18.62
N ILE A 171 16.19 -7.04 19.11
CA ILE A 171 15.91 -6.13 20.23
C ILE A 171 15.63 -6.89 21.54
N TYR A 172 15.72 -8.22 21.52
CA TYR A 172 15.46 -9.02 22.71
C TYR A 172 16.40 -8.61 23.84
N ARG A 173 15.85 -8.12 24.94
CA ARG A 173 16.56 -7.56 26.09
C ARG A 173 17.47 -6.35 25.78
N GLN A 174 17.24 -5.67 24.66
CA GLN A 174 18.05 -4.52 24.20
C GLN A 174 17.16 -3.32 23.82
N LEU A 175 15.99 -3.20 24.43
CA LEU A 175 15.14 -2.02 24.25
C LEU A 175 15.82 -0.79 24.84
N SER A 176 15.83 0.30 24.08
CA SER A 176 16.41 1.60 24.47
C SER A 176 17.92 1.59 24.73
N VAL A 177 18.66 0.71 24.06
CA VAL A 177 20.13 0.69 24.12
C VAL A 177 20.73 1.34 22.88
#